data_9a724276b59387cf7b832cb33896f0d0
#
_entry.id   9a724276b59387cf7b832cb33896f0d0
#
_cell.length_a   1.000
_cell.length_b   1.000
_cell.length_c   1.000
_cell.angle_alpha   90.00
_cell.angle_beta   90.00
_cell.angle_gamma   90.00
#
_symmetry.space_group_name_H-M   'P 1'
#
loop_
_entity.id
_entity.type
_entity.pdbx_description
1 polymer ?
#
loop_
_entity_poly.entity_id
_entity_poly.type
_entity_poly.pdbx_seq_one_letter_code
_entity_poly.pdbx_strand_id
1 'polypeptide(L)'
;MQNEVAIRDSYGVVNFEESAMNVESVTRQVAIIQNVMKSVMKQDEHYGTIPGTNKPSLLKPGAEKLNLVFRLRPEYQITKTELYSGHREYEVVCTLYHIPTGQSVGQGVGSATTMEGKYRFRGGEKKDTGKPVPKDYWNLKKTDPARAKELIGGDGFGTAKFEGEWRICELGEKVEHDNPADYYNTVLKMAKKRAHVDAILTATAASDIFTQDTEDMTEV
;
A
#
# COMPACT_ATOMS: atom_id res chain seq x y z
N MET A 1 -10.85 67.01 1.75
CA MET A 1 -10.74 65.90 0.73
C MET A 1 -10.24 64.65 1.45
N GLN A 2 -11.19 63.79 1.80
CA GLN A 2 -10.91 62.52 2.47
C GLN A 2 -10.73 61.47 1.36
N ASN A 3 -9.54 60.88 1.29
CA ASN A 3 -9.30 59.74 0.44
C ASN A 3 -9.85 58.48 1.12
N GLU A 4 -10.98 58.04 0.66
CA GLU A 4 -11.56 56.75 1.00
C GLU A 4 -10.80 55.66 0.20
N VAL A 5 -9.97 54.90 0.89
CA VAL A 5 -9.32 53.71 0.31
C VAL A 5 -10.37 52.59 0.29
N ALA A 6 -10.94 52.36 -0.88
CA ALA A 6 -11.82 51.22 -1.09
C ALA A 6 -10.97 49.90 -1.06
N ILE A 7 -11.06 49.17 0.03
CA ILE A 7 -10.59 47.80 0.12
C ILE A 7 -11.56 46.97 -0.75
N ARG A 8 -11.13 46.56 -1.93
CA ARG A 8 -11.83 45.56 -2.73
C ARG A 8 -11.61 44.19 -2.11
N ASP A 9 -12.60 43.72 -1.37
CA ASP A 9 -12.71 42.31 -1.01
C ASP A 9 -12.95 41.50 -2.29
N SER A 10 -11.88 40.94 -2.85
CA SER A 10 -11.95 40.01 -3.99
C SER A 10 -12.08 38.55 -3.53
N TYR A 11 -12.91 38.27 -2.54
CA TYR A 11 -13.42 36.94 -2.33
C TYR A 11 -14.63 36.75 -3.21
N GLY A 12 -14.41 36.33 -4.46
CA GLY A 12 -15.49 35.90 -5.34
C GLY A 12 -16.24 34.78 -4.61
N VAL A 13 -17.54 34.97 -4.43
CA VAL A 13 -18.43 33.92 -3.95
C VAL A 13 -18.31 32.79 -4.95
N VAL A 14 -17.67 31.67 -4.55
CA VAL A 14 -17.58 30.47 -5.38
C VAL A 14 -19.00 29.90 -5.47
N ASN A 15 -19.61 30.02 -6.64
CA ASN A 15 -20.89 29.36 -6.88
C ASN A 15 -20.65 27.87 -7.07
N PHE A 16 -20.86 27.09 -6.03
CA PHE A 16 -20.65 25.65 -6.04
C PHE A 16 -21.53 24.94 -7.09
N GLU A 17 -22.71 25.47 -7.40
CA GLU A 17 -23.57 24.89 -8.43
C GLU A 17 -22.99 25.01 -9.84
N GLU A 18 -22.28 26.11 -10.15
CA GLU A 18 -21.64 26.31 -11.46
C GLU A 18 -20.32 25.51 -11.59
N SER A 19 -19.65 25.23 -10.50
CA SER A 19 -18.37 24.50 -10.48
C SER A 19 -18.50 23.01 -10.23
N ALA A 20 -19.65 22.54 -9.74
CA ALA A 20 -19.88 21.14 -9.45
C ALA A 20 -20.01 20.30 -10.73
N MET A 21 -19.38 19.15 -10.73
CA MET A 21 -19.61 18.16 -11.80
C MET A 21 -21.04 17.62 -11.68
N ASN A 22 -21.74 17.55 -12.81
CA ASN A 22 -23.07 16.94 -12.84
C ASN A 22 -22.98 15.40 -12.68
N VAL A 23 -24.07 14.77 -12.27
CA VAL A 23 -24.16 13.32 -12.03
C VAL A 23 -23.69 12.50 -13.24
N GLU A 24 -23.99 12.95 -14.45
CA GLU A 24 -23.59 12.28 -15.68
C GLU A 24 -22.05 12.25 -15.85
N SER A 25 -21.38 13.34 -15.53
CA SER A 25 -19.91 13.44 -15.57
C SER A 25 -19.25 12.54 -14.53
N VAL A 26 -19.79 12.47 -13.31
CA VAL A 26 -19.32 11.57 -12.25
C VAL A 26 -19.52 10.11 -12.68
N THR A 27 -20.70 9.76 -13.18
CA THR A 27 -21.00 8.40 -13.66
C THR A 27 -20.05 7.99 -14.79
N ARG A 28 -19.74 8.91 -15.70
CA ARG A 28 -18.78 8.68 -16.79
C ARG A 28 -17.36 8.43 -16.25
N GLN A 29 -16.93 9.17 -15.24
CA GLN A 29 -15.62 8.97 -14.61
C GLN A 29 -15.51 7.60 -13.94
N VAL A 30 -16.50 7.18 -13.18
CA VAL A 30 -16.58 5.84 -12.58
C VAL A 30 -16.52 4.74 -13.65
N ALA A 31 -17.29 4.91 -14.73
CA ALA A 31 -17.29 3.96 -15.85
C ALA A 31 -15.91 3.86 -16.53
N ILE A 32 -15.17 4.96 -16.65
CA ILE A 32 -13.79 4.95 -17.18
C ILE A 32 -12.89 4.10 -16.27
N ILE A 33 -12.92 4.29 -14.96
CA ILE A 33 -12.12 3.51 -14.00
C ILE A 33 -12.45 2.02 -14.10
N GLN A 34 -13.74 1.67 -14.13
CA GLN A 34 -14.19 0.28 -14.27
C GLN A 34 -13.73 -0.35 -15.60
N ASN A 35 -13.78 0.40 -16.70
CA ASN A 35 -13.31 -0.06 -18.00
C ASN A 35 -11.80 -0.27 -18.02
N VAL A 36 -11.02 0.63 -17.40
CA VAL A 36 -9.57 0.48 -17.24
C VAL A 36 -9.26 -0.76 -16.41
N MET A 37 -9.98 -0.96 -15.30
CA MET A 37 -9.81 -2.15 -14.46
C MET A 37 -10.04 -3.43 -15.25
N LYS A 38 -11.12 -3.50 -16.05
CA LYS A 38 -11.47 -4.70 -16.82
C LYS A 38 -10.56 -4.94 -18.03
N SER A 39 -10.13 -3.87 -18.72
CA SER A 39 -9.48 -3.98 -20.04
C SER A 39 -7.96 -3.90 -19.97
N VAL A 40 -7.41 -3.22 -18.98
CA VAL A 40 -5.97 -2.89 -18.90
C VAL A 40 -5.31 -3.47 -17.65
N MET A 41 -6.04 -3.53 -16.54
CA MET A 41 -5.50 -4.02 -15.27
C MET A 41 -5.62 -5.54 -15.19
N LYS A 42 -4.65 -6.16 -14.53
CA LYS A 42 -4.61 -7.60 -14.23
C LYS A 42 -4.68 -7.80 -12.74
N GLN A 43 -5.45 -8.77 -12.31
CA GLN A 43 -5.47 -9.22 -10.93
C GLN A 43 -4.07 -9.69 -10.51
N ASP A 44 -3.72 -9.49 -9.25
CA ASP A 44 -2.45 -9.83 -8.61
C ASP A 44 -1.21 -9.05 -9.15
N GLU A 45 -1.40 -8.20 -10.17
CA GLU A 45 -0.36 -7.30 -10.69
C GLU A 45 -0.70 -5.82 -10.44
N HIS A 46 -1.94 -5.41 -10.75
CA HIS A 46 -2.40 -4.02 -10.66
C HIS A 46 -3.35 -3.79 -9.48
N TYR A 47 -4.08 -4.79 -9.09
CA TYR A 47 -4.91 -4.87 -7.90
C TYR A 47 -4.90 -6.29 -7.35
N GLY A 48 -5.16 -6.46 -6.07
CA GLY A 48 -5.19 -7.76 -5.43
C GLY A 48 -6.31 -7.87 -4.41
N THR A 49 -6.76 -9.07 -4.13
CA THR A 49 -7.73 -9.33 -3.06
C THR A 49 -6.98 -9.64 -1.79
N ILE A 50 -7.20 -8.84 -0.76
CA ILE A 50 -6.69 -9.12 0.58
C ILE A 50 -7.77 -9.95 1.29
N PRO A 51 -7.43 -11.12 1.88
CA PRO A 51 -8.39 -11.90 2.65
C PRO A 51 -9.04 -11.03 3.74
N GLY A 52 -10.37 -11.07 3.84
CA GLY A 52 -11.12 -10.27 4.81
C GLY A 52 -11.59 -8.91 4.29
N THR A 53 -11.18 -8.45 3.12
CA THR A 53 -11.68 -7.21 2.52
C THR A 53 -12.75 -7.48 1.46
N ASN A 54 -13.77 -6.63 1.41
CA ASN A 54 -14.85 -6.73 0.41
C ASN A 54 -14.46 -6.10 -0.94
N LYS A 55 -13.45 -5.23 -0.96
CA LYS A 55 -12.98 -4.52 -2.15
C LYS A 55 -11.56 -4.96 -2.50
N PRO A 56 -11.18 -4.99 -3.78
CA PRO A 56 -9.81 -5.23 -4.17
C PRO A 56 -8.91 -4.07 -3.72
N SER A 57 -7.72 -4.38 -3.26
CA SER A 57 -6.69 -3.38 -2.93
C SER A 57 -5.99 -2.91 -4.18
N LEU A 58 -5.88 -1.58 -4.36
CA LEU A 58 -5.13 -1.00 -5.45
C LEU A 58 -3.62 -1.13 -5.19
N LEU A 59 -2.92 -1.77 -6.11
CA LEU A 59 -1.47 -1.88 -6.06
C LEU A 59 -0.81 -0.69 -6.79
N LYS A 60 0.47 -0.44 -6.50
CA LYS A 60 1.21 0.67 -7.13
C LYS A 60 1.14 0.65 -8.67
N PRO A 61 1.33 -0.48 -9.38
CA PRO A 61 1.17 -0.52 -10.83
C PRO A 61 -0.23 -0.12 -11.31
N GLY A 62 -1.27 -0.44 -10.54
CA GLY A 62 -2.64 -0.01 -10.81
C GLY A 62 -2.81 1.51 -10.64
N ALA A 63 -2.26 2.08 -9.58
CA ALA A 63 -2.25 3.53 -9.37
C ALA A 63 -1.53 4.26 -10.52
N GLU A 64 -0.42 3.72 -11.02
CA GLU A 64 0.29 4.25 -12.20
C GLU A 64 -0.54 4.18 -13.48
N LYS A 65 -1.42 3.18 -13.65
CA LYS A 65 -2.39 3.14 -14.76
C LYS A 65 -3.44 4.24 -14.66
N LEU A 66 -3.97 4.48 -13.45
CA LEU A 66 -4.91 5.59 -13.23
C LEU A 66 -4.23 6.95 -13.45
N ASN A 67 -2.98 7.13 -13.01
CA ASN A 67 -2.21 8.34 -13.34
C ASN A 67 -2.17 8.60 -14.85
N LEU A 68 -1.88 7.57 -15.64
CA LEU A 68 -1.81 7.69 -17.09
C LEU A 68 -3.16 8.08 -17.68
N VAL A 69 -4.25 7.43 -17.26
CA VAL A 69 -5.62 7.67 -17.76
C VAL A 69 -6.07 9.10 -17.47
N PHE A 70 -5.84 9.57 -16.24
CA PHE A 70 -6.24 10.91 -15.79
C PHE A 70 -5.16 11.97 -16.04
N ARG A 71 -4.06 11.62 -16.72
CA ARG A 71 -2.94 12.52 -17.04
C ARG A 71 -2.39 13.22 -15.81
N LEU A 72 -2.12 12.45 -14.75
CA LEU A 72 -1.64 12.95 -13.48
C LEU A 72 -0.14 12.71 -13.33
N ARG A 73 0.54 13.69 -12.71
CA ARG A 73 1.97 13.62 -12.37
C ARG A 73 2.13 13.71 -10.85
N PRO A 74 2.70 12.68 -10.20
CA PRO A 74 2.97 12.70 -8.78
C PRO A 74 4.24 13.49 -8.46
N GLU A 75 4.19 14.30 -7.41
CA GLU A 75 5.36 14.89 -6.73
C GLU A 75 5.37 14.44 -5.28
N TYR A 76 6.57 14.28 -4.71
CA TYR A 76 6.72 13.73 -3.37
C TYR A 76 7.52 14.68 -2.50
N GLN A 77 6.96 15.02 -1.33
CA GLN A 77 7.68 15.60 -0.21
C GLN A 77 7.95 14.50 0.80
N ILE A 78 9.20 14.39 1.25
CA ILE A 78 9.65 13.30 2.11
C ILE A 78 10.19 13.90 3.39
N THR A 79 9.59 13.53 4.50
CA THR A 79 10.07 13.81 5.85
C THR A 79 10.71 12.55 6.42
N LYS A 80 11.91 12.70 6.97
CA LYS A 80 12.66 11.62 7.61
C LYS A 80 12.81 11.92 9.09
N THR A 81 12.40 10.98 9.92
CA THR A 81 12.57 11.05 11.38
C THR A 81 13.50 9.94 11.84
N GLU A 82 14.56 10.33 12.54
CA GLU A 82 15.45 9.36 13.21
C GLU A 82 14.82 8.93 14.53
N LEU A 83 14.74 7.64 14.74
CA LEU A 83 14.25 7.02 15.97
C LEU A 83 15.41 6.41 16.77
N TYR A 84 15.12 5.89 17.95
CA TYR A 84 16.13 5.25 18.78
C TYR A 84 16.76 4.03 18.11
N SER A 85 17.95 3.67 18.53
CA SER A 85 18.71 2.48 18.05
C SER A 85 18.90 2.42 16.53
N GLY A 86 18.97 3.57 15.85
CA GLY A 86 19.18 3.63 14.41
C GLY A 86 17.94 3.31 13.57
N HIS A 87 16.76 3.20 14.18
CA HIS A 87 15.52 3.08 13.44
C HIS A 87 15.13 4.39 12.74
N ARG A 88 14.36 4.28 11.68
CA ARG A 88 13.85 5.41 10.89
C ARG A 88 12.39 5.28 10.55
N GLU A 89 11.75 6.43 10.51
CA GLU A 89 10.44 6.62 9.91
C GLU A 89 10.54 7.55 8.71
N TYR A 90 9.78 7.26 7.68
CA TYR A 90 9.54 8.15 6.56
C TYR A 90 8.06 8.45 6.46
N GLU A 91 7.75 9.74 6.45
CA GLU A 91 6.45 10.27 6.07
C GLU A 91 6.58 10.88 4.67
N VAL A 92 5.64 10.58 3.81
CA VAL A 92 5.63 11.05 2.43
C VAL A 92 4.28 11.67 2.13
N VAL A 93 4.30 12.89 1.64
CA VAL A 93 3.15 13.54 1.01
C VAL A 93 3.29 13.42 -0.50
N CYS A 94 2.30 12.84 -1.15
CA CYS A 94 2.20 12.75 -2.60
C CYS A 94 1.18 13.76 -3.10
N THR A 95 1.61 14.75 -3.88
CA THR A 95 0.72 15.71 -4.55
C THR A 95 0.57 15.32 -6.01
N LEU A 96 -0.66 15.23 -6.48
CA LEU A 96 -0.97 14.93 -7.88
C LEU A 96 -1.30 16.21 -8.63
N TYR A 97 -0.62 16.41 -9.74
CA TYR A 97 -0.84 17.54 -10.65
C TYR A 97 -1.43 17.03 -11.96
N HIS A 98 -2.47 17.69 -12.44
CA HIS A 98 -3.01 17.46 -13.76
C HIS A 98 -2.06 18.04 -14.80
N ILE A 99 -1.44 17.19 -15.64
CA ILE A 99 -0.38 17.56 -16.57
C ILE A 99 -0.82 18.69 -17.51
N PRO A 100 -2.03 18.69 -18.14
CA PRO A 100 -2.43 19.73 -19.07
C PRO A 100 -2.61 21.11 -18.45
N THR A 101 -3.03 21.18 -17.18
CA THR A 101 -3.35 22.48 -16.51
C THR A 101 -2.30 22.90 -15.51
N GLY A 102 -1.44 21.98 -15.06
CA GLY A 102 -0.49 22.22 -13.98
C GLY A 102 -1.12 22.37 -12.59
N GLN A 103 -2.43 22.24 -12.47
CA GLN A 103 -3.13 22.38 -11.19
C GLN A 103 -2.97 21.13 -10.32
N SER A 104 -2.83 21.32 -9.02
CA SER A 104 -2.94 20.24 -8.03
C SER A 104 -4.40 19.78 -7.94
N VAL A 105 -4.61 18.47 -8.02
CA VAL A 105 -5.94 17.85 -8.01
C VAL A 105 -6.19 16.98 -6.78
N GLY A 106 -5.16 16.70 -6.01
CA GLY A 106 -5.28 15.92 -4.78
C GLY A 106 -3.94 15.62 -4.13
N GLN A 107 -4.01 15.21 -2.88
CA GLN A 107 -2.86 14.78 -2.10
C GLN A 107 -3.19 13.48 -1.37
N GLY A 108 -2.16 12.72 -1.05
CA GLY A 108 -2.24 11.57 -0.18
C GLY A 108 -0.99 11.48 0.69
N VAL A 109 -1.13 10.86 1.85
CA VAL A 109 -0.07 10.71 2.83
C VAL A 109 0.20 9.24 3.08
N GLY A 110 1.44 8.90 3.28
CA GLY A 110 1.83 7.54 3.65
C GLY A 110 3.08 7.54 4.49
N SER A 111 3.06 6.78 5.56
CA SER A 111 4.22 6.59 6.40
C SER A 111 4.66 5.13 6.39
N ALA A 112 5.92 4.89 6.74
CA ALA A 112 6.46 3.58 7.03
C ALA A 112 7.71 3.72 7.89
N THR A 113 7.91 2.75 8.78
CA THR A 113 9.03 2.78 9.72
C THR A 113 9.74 1.44 9.78
N THR A 114 11.05 1.47 10.05
CA THR A 114 11.82 0.27 10.32
C THR A 114 11.39 -0.43 11.63
N MET A 115 10.54 0.22 12.43
CA MET A 115 9.94 -0.36 13.63
C MET A 115 8.74 -1.28 13.32
N GLU A 116 8.20 -1.28 12.08
CA GLU A 116 7.17 -2.24 11.69
C GLU A 116 7.70 -3.67 11.89
N GLY A 117 6.91 -4.53 12.51
CA GLY A 117 7.33 -5.87 12.93
C GLY A 117 8.00 -6.70 11.84
N LYS A 118 7.57 -6.53 10.59
CA LYS A 118 8.16 -7.21 9.41
C LYS A 118 9.57 -6.73 9.03
N TYR A 119 9.97 -5.54 9.49
CA TYR A 119 11.31 -4.98 9.26
C TYR A 119 12.17 -5.01 10.52
N ARG A 120 11.51 -4.90 11.69
CA ARG A 120 12.18 -4.88 12.97
C ARG A 120 12.67 -6.26 13.39
N PHE A 121 11.89 -7.29 13.11
CA PHE A 121 12.19 -8.64 13.56
C PHE A 121 12.48 -9.58 12.38
N ARG A 122 13.45 -10.47 12.61
CA ARG A 122 13.73 -11.63 11.76
C ARG A 122 13.40 -12.92 12.50
N GLY A 123 13.16 -14.00 11.75
CA GLY A 123 13.03 -15.33 12.35
C GLY A 123 14.30 -15.70 13.09
N GLY A 124 14.15 -16.33 14.24
CA GLY A 124 15.26 -16.88 15.00
C GLY A 124 15.92 -18.08 14.31
N GLU A 125 16.87 -18.66 15.01
CA GLU A 125 17.59 -19.85 14.51
C GLU A 125 16.60 -21.01 14.24
N LYS A 126 16.79 -21.67 13.11
CA LYS A 126 15.99 -22.83 12.72
C LYS A 126 16.73 -24.08 13.10
N LYS A 127 16.13 -24.90 13.97
CA LYS A 127 16.69 -26.18 14.39
C LYS A 127 16.14 -27.30 13.53
N ASP A 128 17.03 -28.08 12.93
CA ASP A 128 16.66 -29.26 12.14
C ASP A 128 16.02 -30.32 13.03
N THR A 129 14.84 -30.80 12.64
CA THR A 129 14.18 -31.93 13.33
C THR A 129 14.58 -33.29 12.75
N GLY A 130 15.35 -33.31 11.66
CA GLY A 130 15.68 -34.53 10.91
C GLY A 130 14.52 -35.09 10.11
N LYS A 131 13.31 -34.52 10.18
CA LYS A 131 12.13 -35.06 9.49
C LYS A 131 11.99 -34.40 8.10
N PRO A 132 11.82 -35.20 7.03
CA PRO A 132 11.59 -34.67 5.69
C PRO A 132 10.23 -33.98 5.61
N VAL A 133 10.12 -32.95 4.77
CA VAL A 133 8.85 -32.26 4.51
C VAL A 133 7.93 -33.22 3.71
N PRO A 134 6.69 -33.47 4.17
CA PRO A 134 5.73 -34.28 3.43
C PRO A 134 5.43 -33.69 2.04
N LYS A 135 5.28 -34.53 1.02
CA LYS A 135 5.03 -34.09 -0.36
C LYS A 135 3.78 -33.21 -0.49
N ASP A 136 2.74 -33.53 0.27
CA ASP A 136 1.46 -32.82 0.24
C ASP A 136 1.55 -31.41 0.82
N TYR A 137 2.57 -31.14 1.63
CA TYR A 137 2.78 -29.81 2.25
C TYR A 137 2.79 -28.68 1.23
N TRP A 138 3.47 -28.85 0.10
CA TRP A 138 3.64 -27.79 -0.89
C TRP A 138 2.34 -27.45 -1.61
N ASN A 139 1.46 -28.42 -1.81
CA ASN A 139 0.13 -28.21 -2.38
C ASN A 139 -0.79 -27.57 -1.33
N LEU A 140 -0.80 -28.11 -0.12
CA LEU A 140 -1.60 -27.57 0.99
C LEU A 140 -1.18 -26.14 1.36
N LYS A 141 0.08 -25.82 1.30
CA LYS A 141 0.57 -24.44 1.57
C LYS A 141 -0.08 -23.39 0.65
N LYS A 142 -0.51 -23.79 -0.56
CA LYS A 142 -1.17 -22.89 -1.52
C LYS A 142 -2.69 -22.90 -1.38
N THR A 143 -3.28 -24.03 -1.04
CA THR A 143 -4.73 -24.25 -1.05
C THR A 143 -5.37 -24.13 0.34
N ASP A 144 -4.66 -24.60 1.36
CA ASP A 144 -5.07 -24.61 2.76
C ASP A 144 -3.86 -24.43 3.68
N PRO A 145 -3.40 -23.18 3.91
CA PRO A 145 -2.22 -22.90 4.71
C PRO A 145 -2.32 -23.37 6.17
N ALA A 146 -3.53 -23.40 6.74
CA ALA A 146 -3.76 -23.85 8.11
C ALA A 146 -3.46 -25.34 8.25
N ARG A 147 -4.02 -26.16 7.35
CA ARG A 147 -3.76 -27.59 7.32
C ARG A 147 -2.31 -27.94 6.97
N ALA A 148 -1.68 -27.14 6.07
CA ALA A 148 -0.25 -27.30 5.79
C ALA A 148 0.59 -27.10 7.05
N LYS A 149 0.23 -26.12 7.89
CA LYS A 149 0.90 -25.81 9.14
C LYS A 149 0.75 -26.93 10.17
N GLU A 150 -0.45 -27.48 10.32
CA GLU A 150 -0.72 -28.63 11.17
C GLU A 150 0.11 -29.86 10.73
N LEU A 151 0.23 -30.10 9.42
CA LEU A 151 0.95 -31.23 8.85
C LEU A 151 2.45 -31.26 9.24
N ILE A 152 3.05 -30.11 9.51
CA ILE A 152 4.47 -30.02 9.91
C ILE A 152 4.67 -29.83 11.42
N GLY A 153 3.60 -29.78 12.23
CA GLY A 153 3.69 -29.71 13.68
C GLY A 153 3.11 -28.44 14.32
N GLY A 154 2.46 -27.56 13.54
CA GLY A 154 1.80 -26.35 14.04
C GLY A 154 2.68 -25.10 14.05
N ASP A 155 2.34 -24.14 14.93
CA ASP A 155 2.91 -22.77 14.92
C ASP A 155 4.40 -22.67 15.20
N GLY A 156 4.96 -23.56 16.00
CA GLY A 156 6.38 -23.59 16.32
C GLY A 156 7.27 -24.19 15.22
N PHE A 157 6.69 -24.65 14.12
CA PHE A 157 7.42 -25.36 13.07
C PHE A 157 7.39 -24.64 11.74
N GLY A 158 8.44 -24.88 10.95
CA GLY A 158 8.60 -24.38 9.60
C GLY A 158 9.34 -25.35 8.72
N THR A 159 9.69 -24.90 7.53
CA THR A 159 10.50 -25.71 6.60
C THR A 159 11.77 -24.97 6.21
N ALA A 160 12.90 -25.68 6.15
CA ALA A 160 14.17 -25.14 5.71
C ALA A 160 14.97 -26.22 4.96
N LYS A 161 15.99 -25.77 4.21
CA LYS A 161 16.95 -26.70 3.60
C LYS A 161 18.10 -26.94 4.57
N PHE A 162 18.36 -28.20 4.87
CA PHE A 162 19.53 -28.66 5.59
C PHE A 162 20.24 -29.65 4.68
N GLU A 163 21.53 -29.45 4.45
CA GLU A 163 22.34 -30.34 3.58
C GLU A 163 21.73 -30.56 2.19
N GLY A 164 21.01 -29.59 1.66
CA GLY A 164 20.36 -29.66 0.35
C GLY A 164 18.94 -30.23 0.34
N GLU A 165 18.48 -30.85 1.41
CA GLU A 165 17.16 -31.46 1.56
C GLU A 165 16.19 -30.57 2.33
N TRP A 166 14.90 -30.60 1.92
CA TRP A 166 13.85 -29.89 2.65
C TRP A 166 13.42 -30.69 3.88
N ARG A 167 13.67 -30.12 5.06
CA ARG A 167 13.30 -30.73 6.35
C ARG A 167 12.39 -29.80 7.15
N ILE A 168 11.63 -30.41 8.05
CA ILE A 168 10.86 -29.67 9.07
C ILE A 168 11.87 -29.13 10.07
N CYS A 169 11.71 -27.87 10.48
CA CYS A 169 12.53 -27.24 11.50
C CYS A 169 11.68 -26.63 12.60
N GLU A 170 12.19 -26.61 13.81
CA GLU A 170 11.67 -25.77 14.87
C GLU A 170 12.06 -24.32 14.58
N LEU A 171 11.09 -23.41 14.74
CA LEU A 171 11.30 -21.99 14.59
C LEU A 171 11.72 -21.39 15.93
N GLY A 172 12.93 -20.84 16.00
CA GLY A 172 13.35 -20.05 17.14
C GLY A 172 12.54 -18.78 17.32
N GLU A 173 12.63 -18.19 18.50
CA GLU A 173 12.00 -16.90 18.80
C GLU A 173 12.45 -15.82 17.80
N LYS A 174 11.54 -14.91 17.47
CA LYS A 174 11.87 -13.75 16.64
C LYS A 174 12.92 -12.90 17.35
N VAL A 175 13.99 -12.57 16.65
CA VAL A 175 15.05 -11.69 17.15
C VAL A 175 15.00 -10.35 16.42
N GLU A 176 15.37 -9.29 17.13
CA GLU A 176 15.45 -7.96 16.51
C GLU A 176 16.55 -7.94 15.44
N HIS A 177 16.32 -7.23 14.36
CA HIS A 177 17.30 -7.11 13.27
C HIS A 177 18.48 -6.26 13.74
N ASP A 178 19.70 -6.74 13.51
CA ASP A 178 20.91 -6.12 14.04
C ASP A 178 21.19 -4.73 13.45
N ASN A 179 20.77 -4.52 12.20
CA ASN A 179 21.03 -3.27 11.49
C ASN A 179 19.77 -2.76 10.78
N PRO A 180 19.03 -1.82 11.39
CA PRO A 180 17.84 -1.22 10.75
C PRO A 180 18.12 -0.56 9.41
N ALA A 181 19.38 -0.16 9.15
CA ALA A 181 19.77 0.53 7.90
C ALA A 181 19.54 -0.32 6.64
N ASP A 182 19.55 -1.65 6.77
CA ASP A 182 19.28 -2.57 5.65
C ASP A 182 17.89 -2.36 5.05
N TYR A 183 16.96 -1.81 5.84
CA TYR A 183 15.58 -1.58 5.43
C TYR A 183 15.25 -0.12 5.08
N TYR A 184 16.17 0.84 5.22
CA TYR A 184 15.88 2.26 4.97
C TYR A 184 15.28 2.51 3.59
N ASN A 185 15.88 1.95 2.54
CA ASN A 185 15.36 2.11 1.18
C ASN A 185 14.01 1.40 0.98
N THR A 186 13.83 0.24 1.60
CA THR A 186 12.58 -0.53 1.53
C THR A 186 11.44 0.24 2.19
N VAL A 187 11.68 0.78 3.38
CA VAL A 187 10.71 1.56 4.16
C VAL A 187 10.37 2.86 3.42
N LEU A 188 11.37 3.58 2.88
CA LEU A 188 11.12 4.77 2.06
C LEU A 188 10.24 4.47 0.84
N LYS A 189 10.52 3.38 0.12
CA LYS A 189 9.70 2.96 -1.03
C LYS A 189 8.28 2.57 -0.60
N MET A 190 8.13 2.00 0.61
CA MET A 190 6.82 1.66 1.15
C MET A 190 6.01 2.92 1.50
N ALA A 191 6.61 3.89 2.18
CA ALA A 191 5.96 5.17 2.47
C ALA A 191 5.52 5.88 1.17
N LYS A 192 6.41 5.97 0.16
CA LYS A 192 6.07 6.51 -1.16
C LYS A 192 4.91 5.77 -1.85
N LYS A 193 4.90 4.44 -1.75
CA LYS A 193 3.83 3.62 -2.33
C LYS A 193 2.49 3.92 -1.65
N ARG A 194 2.47 3.97 -0.31
CA ARG A 194 1.27 4.27 0.48
C ARG A 194 0.71 5.65 0.11
N ALA A 195 1.56 6.69 0.14
CA ALA A 195 1.17 8.04 -0.23
C ALA A 195 0.64 8.16 -1.66
N HIS A 196 1.25 7.47 -2.62
CA HIS A 196 0.83 7.52 -4.01
C HIS A 196 -0.54 6.86 -4.23
N VAL A 197 -0.77 5.69 -3.63
CA VAL A 197 -2.06 4.99 -3.76
C VAL A 197 -3.17 5.82 -3.11
N ASP A 198 -2.93 6.37 -1.92
CA ASP A 198 -3.85 7.26 -1.22
C ASP A 198 -4.21 8.48 -2.06
N ALA A 199 -3.21 9.17 -2.61
CA ALA A 199 -3.43 10.33 -3.48
C ALA A 199 -4.30 10.00 -4.70
N ILE A 200 -4.05 8.85 -5.35
CA ILE A 200 -4.83 8.42 -6.52
C ILE A 200 -6.26 8.09 -6.16
N LEU A 201 -6.49 7.35 -5.09
CA LEU A 201 -7.84 7.01 -4.63
C LEU A 201 -8.64 8.27 -4.33
N THR A 202 -8.02 9.23 -3.65
CA THR A 202 -8.63 10.52 -3.32
C THR A 202 -8.92 11.36 -4.57
N ALA A 203 -7.92 11.55 -5.45
CA ALA A 203 -8.05 12.44 -6.59
C ALA A 203 -9.01 11.92 -7.68
N THR A 204 -9.16 10.61 -7.79
CA THR A 204 -10.02 9.98 -8.81
C THR A 204 -11.36 9.49 -8.28
N ALA A 205 -11.62 9.64 -6.97
CA ALA A 205 -12.77 9.05 -6.28
C ALA A 205 -12.87 7.52 -6.50
N ALA A 206 -11.74 6.84 -6.62
CA ALA A 206 -11.70 5.41 -6.89
C ALA A 206 -11.88 4.53 -5.63
N SER A 207 -12.09 5.13 -4.45
CA SER A 207 -12.34 4.43 -3.19
C SER A 207 -13.65 3.63 -3.18
N ASP A 208 -14.57 3.91 -4.10
CA ASP A 208 -15.75 3.08 -4.30
C ASP A 208 -15.41 1.70 -4.87
N ILE A 209 -14.33 1.61 -5.64
CA ILE A 209 -13.92 0.41 -6.39
C ILE A 209 -12.77 -0.29 -5.70
N PHE A 210 -11.83 0.47 -5.14
CA PHE A 210 -10.62 -0.06 -4.53
C PHE A 210 -10.50 0.36 -3.06
N THR A 211 -9.73 -0.43 -2.30
CA THR A 211 -9.23 -0.05 -0.97
C THR A 211 -7.71 -0.07 -0.96
N GLN A 212 -7.09 0.59 0.01
CA GLN A 212 -5.68 0.38 0.33
C GLN A 212 -5.50 -0.05 1.80
N ASP A 213 -6.54 0.07 2.62
CA ASP A 213 -6.46 -0.16 4.04
C ASP A 213 -6.60 -1.64 4.37
N THR A 214 -5.70 -2.09 5.23
CA THR A 214 -5.78 -3.43 5.83
C THR A 214 -6.62 -3.42 7.11
N GLU A 215 -7.09 -2.25 7.54
CA GLU A 215 -7.93 -2.07 8.72
C GLU A 215 -9.35 -2.63 8.54
N ASP A 216 -9.78 -2.79 7.28
CA ASP A 216 -10.99 -3.56 6.94
C ASP A 216 -10.80 -5.09 7.13
N MET A 217 -9.61 -5.52 7.52
CA MET A 217 -9.37 -6.90 7.92
C MET A 217 -9.92 -7.09 9.33
N THR A 218 -11.09 -7.67 9.45
CA THR A 218 -11.55 -8.25 10.71
C THR A 218 -10.47 -9.21 11.20
N GLU A 219 -9.94 -8.94 12.38
CA GLU A 219 -9.07 -9.89 13.09
C GLU A 219 -9.82 -11.23 13.18
N VAL A 220 -9.29 -12.23 12.47
CA VAL A 220 -9.74 -13.63 12.57
C VAL A 220 -8.73 -14.38 13.40
#